data_9924596860b255f91eb7f0223f932151
#
_entry.id   9924596860b255f91eb7f0223f932151
#
_cell.length_a   1.000
_cell.length_b   1.000
_cell.length_c   1.000
_cell.angle_alpha   90.00
_cell.angle_beta   90.00
_cell.angle_gamma   90.00
#
_symmetry.space_group_name_H-M   'P 1'
#
loop_
_entity.id
_entity.type
_entity.pdbx_description
1 polymer ?
#
loop_
_entity_poly.entity_id
_entity_poly.type
_entity_poly.pdbx_seq_one_letter_code
_entity_poly.pdbx_strand_id
1 'polypeptide(L)'
;MIKITKPLFHEVMKSLNPDFSILIQDYPLLGLDETKIYYLNDAMGFSEVISGQQIPGAIISTISENIDRETREQLIARGVAPLQGIGDGLAAIKNVVEWFRIKKNIN
;
A
#
# COMPACT_ATOMS: atom_id res chain seq x y z
N MET A 1 -11.07 -14.94 7.33
CA MET A 1 -10.21 -13.78 7.56
C MET A 1 -10.19 -12.82 6.38
N ILE A 2 -9.97 -13.33 5.17
CA ILE A 2 -9.94 -12.51 3.95
C ILE A 2 -11.25 -11.74 3.75
N LYS A 3 -12.38 -12.34 4.08
CA LYS A 3 -13.70 -11.73 3.92
C LYS A 3 -13.96 -10.55 4.86
N ILE A 4 -13.14 -10.39 5.91
CA ILE A 4 -13.30 -9.34 6.91
C ILE A 4 -12.38 -8.15 6.64
N THR A 5 -11.19 -8.42 6.05
CA THR A 5 -10.15 -7.42 5.89
C THR A 5 -10.56 -6.28 4.95
N LYS A 6 -11.13 -6.60 3.79
CA LYS A 6 -11.53 -5.58 2.83
C LYS A 6 -12.66 -4.69 3.35
N PRO A 7 -13.75 -5.23 3.93
CA PRO A 7 -14.77 -4.38 4.55
C PRO A 7 -14.23 -3.52 5.68
N LEU A 8 -13.29 -4.04 6.47
CA LEU A 8 -12.66 -3.28 7.55
C LEU A 8 -11.86 -2.11 6.98
N PHE A 9 -11.06 -2.33 5.96
CA PHE A 9 -10.33 -1.27 5.29
C PHE A 9 -11.29 -0.20 4.75
N HIS A 10 -12.38 -0.62 4.14
CA HIS A 10 -13.39 0.30 3.60
C HIS A 10 -13.95 1.23 4.68
N GLU A 11 -14.36 0.66 5.83
CA GLU A 11 -14.93 1.46 6.92
C GLU A 11 -13.91 2.40 7.54
N VAL A 12 -12.68 1.94 7.75
CA VAL A 12 -11.61 2.76 8.33
C VAL A 12 -11.27 3.93 7.38
N MET A 13 -11.11 3.67 6.10
CA MET A 13 -10.80 4.71 5.14
C MET A 13 -11.93 5.71 4.98
N LYS A 14 -13.18 5.24 5.01
CA LYS A 14 -14.36 6.10 4.95
C LYS A 14 -14.44 7.01 6.17
N SER A 15 -14.17 6.47 7.37
CA SER A 15 -14.25 7.21 8.62
C SER A 15 -13.13 8.23 8.75
N LEU A 16 -11.90 7.85 8.40
CA LEU A 16 -10.72 8.71 8.55
C LEU A 16 -10.56 9.70 7.39
N ASN A 17 -10.98 9.30 6.20
CA ASN A 17 -10.82 10.09 4.98
C ASN A 17 -9.40 10.66 4.85
N PRO A 18 -8.37 9.82 4.88
CA PRO A 18 -6.99 10.29 4.90
C PRO A 18 -6.55 10.87 3.56
N ASP A 19 -5.56 11.76 3.58
CA ASP A 19 -4.95 12.29 2.38
C ASP A 19 -4.01 11.29 1.71
N PHE A 20 -3.47 10.37 2.49
CA PHE A 20 -2.59 9.30 2.00
C PHE A 20 -2.69 8.12 2.97
N SER A 21 -2.69 6.91 2.44
CA SER A 21 -2.80 5.70 3.25
C SER A 21 -1.66 4.73 2.98
N ILE A 22 -1.16 4.09 4.03
CA ILE A 22 -0.04 3.16 3.94
C ILE A 22 -0.43 1.85 4.60
N LEU A 23 -0.22 0.75 3.90
CA LEU A 23 -0.29 -0.58 4.48
C LEU A 23 1.14 -1.08 4.68
N ILE A 24 1.49 -1.41 5.92
CA ILE A 24 2.80 -2.00 6.21
C ILE A 24 2.62 -3.51 6.30
N GLN A 25 3.34 -4.24 5.47
CA GLN A 25 3.14 -5.67 5.34
C GLN A 25 4.44 -6.37 4.97
N ASP A 26 4.71 -7.49 5.60
CA ASP A 26 5.84 -8.35 5.25
C ASP A 26 5.32 -9.63 4.60
N TYR A 27 5.98 -10.02 3.52
CA TYR A 27 5.66 -11.26 2.84
C TYR A 27 6.51 -12.39 3.42
N PRO A 28 5.99 -13.63 3.43
CA PRO A 28 6.77 -14.76 3.92
C PRO A 28 7.92 -15.08 2.97
N LEU A 29 8.91 -15.78 3.51
CA LEU A 29 10.04 -16.24 2.73
C LEU A 29 9.59 -17.19 1.62
N LEU A 30 10.42 -17.32 0.59
CA LEU A 30 10.20 -18.27 -0.50
C LEU A 30 9.92 -19.68 0.04
N GLY A 31 8.91 -20.36 -0.50
CA GLY A 31 8.50 -21.67 -0.07
C GLY A 31 7.31 -21.70 0.88
N LEU A 32 6.82 -20.54 1.31
CA LEU A 32 5.63 -20.44 2.16
C LEU A 32 4.44 -19.89 1.37
N ASP A 33 4.16 -20.51 0.23
CA ASP A 33 3.16 -20.02 -0.73
C ASP A 33 1.76 -19.89 -0.15
N GLU A 34 1.36 -20.80 0.74
CA GLU A 34 0.04 -20.74 1.36
C GLU A 34 -0.14 -19.46 2.18
N THR A 35 0.89 -19.06 2.91
CA THR A 35 0.84 -17.85 3.71
C THR A 35 0.90 -16.62 2.82
N LYS A 36 1.65 -16.68 1.73
CA LYS A 36 1.79 -15.58 0.78
C LYS A 36 0.44 -15.13 0.21
N ILE A 37 -0.47 -16.09 -0.06
CA ILE A 37 -1.77 -15.74 -0.65
C ILE A 37 -2.61 -14.87 0.27
N TYR A 38 -2.52 -15.03 1.58
CA TYR A 38 -3.24 -14.18 2.53
C TYR A 38 -2.72 -12.75 2.50
N TYR A 39 -1.40 -12.58 2.48
CA TYR A 39 -0.79 -11.26 2.38
C TYR A 39 -1.14 -10.58 1.07
N LEU A 40 -1.11 -11.32 -0.02
CA LEU A 40 -1.47 -10.81 -1.33
C LEU A 40 -2.94 -10.36 -1.37
N ASN A 41 -3.84 -11.15 -0.81
CA ASN A 41 -5.26 -10.81 -0.76
C ASN A 41 -5.50 -9.55 0.06
N ASP A 42 -4.81 -9.39 1.19
CA ASP A 42 -4.92 -8.17 2.00
C ASP A 42 -4.40 -6.95 1.24
N ALA A 43 -3.27 -7.10 0.55
CA ALA A 43 -2.72 -6.03 -0.27
C ALA A 43 -3.66 -5.62 -1.40
N MET A 44 -4.27 -6.59 -2.07
CA MET A 44 -5.23 -6.32 -3.14
C MET A 44 -6.50 -5.68 -2.60
N GLY A 45 -7.01 -6.17 -1.46
CA GLY A 45 -8.18 -5.58 -0.80
C GLY A 45 -7.93 -4.13 -0.40
N PHE A 46 -6.78 -3.84 0.18
CA PHE A 46 -6.38 -2.49 0.52
C PHE A 46 -6.32 -1.60 -0.73
N SER A 47 -5.67 -2.09 -1.79
CA SER A 47 -5.55 -1.36 -3.05
C SER A 47 -6.90 -1.01 -3.67
N GLU A 48 -7.83 -1.97 -3.67
CA GLU A 48 -9.16 -1.74 -4.21
C GLU A 48 -9.94 -0.70 -3.40
N VAL A 49 -9.83 -0.76 -2.08
CA VAL A 49 -10.53 0.19 -1.20
C VAL A 49 -10.01 1.60 -1.39
N ILE A 50 -8.70 1.81 -1.36
CA ILE A 50 -8.16 3.17 -1.50
C ILE A 50 -8.36 3.71 -2.92
N SER A 51 -8.25 2.86 -3.94
CA SER A 51 -8.52 3.28 -5.31
C SER A 51 -9.98 3.68 -5.50
N GLY A 52 -10.90 2.90 -4.92
CA GLY A 52 -12.34 3.20 -4.99
C GLY A 52 -12.72 4.50 -4.31
N GLN A 53 -11.99 4.88 -3.26
CA GLN A 53 -12.22 6.14 -2.53
C GLN A 53 -11.29 7.27 -2.99
N GLN A 54 -10.51 7.02 -4.05
CA GLN A 54 -9.57 7.99 -4.62
C GLN A 54 -8.53 8.49 -3.62
N ILE A 55 -8.09 7.60 -2.74
CA ILE A 55 -7.04 7.90 -1.77
C ILE A 55 -5.72 7.40 -2.33
N PRO A 56 -4.70 8.24 -2.46
CA PRO A 56 -3.37 7.76 -2.85
C PRO A 56 -2.78 6.92 -1.74
N GLY A 57 -2.00 5.92 -2.10
CA GLY A 57 -1.45 5.04 -1.07
C GLY A 57 -0.24 4.24 -1.53
N ALA A 58 0.32 3.55 -0.56
CA ALA A 58 1.49 2.71 -0.77
C ALA A 58 1.42 1.48 0.13
N ILE A 59 2.14 0.45 -0.27
CA ILE A 59 2.38 -0.72 0.56
C ILE A 59 3.88 -0.77 0.82
N ILE A 60 4.27 -0.82 2.08
CA ILE A 60 5.68 -0.83 2.48
C ILE A 60 5.99 -2.16 3.17
N SER A 61 7.02 -2.86 2.70
CA SER A 61 7.57 -3.97 3.45
C SER A 61 8.62 -3.45 4.44
N THR A 62 8.71 -4.07 5.61
CA THR A 62 9.66 -3.64 6.64
C THR A 62 11.09 -3.95 6.26
N ILE A 63 11.29 -4.97 5.44
CA ILE A 63 12.59 -5.43 4.98
C ILE A 63 12.67 -5.21 3.47
N SER A 64 13.77 -4.62 3.00
CA SER A 64 14.00 -4.49 1.57
C SER A 64 14.05 -5.88 0.90
N GLU A 65 13.61 -5.96 -0.33
CA GLU A 65 13.54 -7.20 -1.12
C GLU A 65 12.41 -8.17 -0.72
N ASN A 66 11.48 -7.73 0.10
CA ASN A 66 10.42 -8.60 0.60
C ASN A 66 9.13 -8.56 -0.24
N ILE A 67 9.09 -7.77 -1.30
CA ILE A 67 7.96 -7.76 -2.24
C ILE A 67 8.45 -8.31 -3.57
N ASP A 68 7.89 -9.44 -3.99
CA ASP A 68 8.28 -10.06 -5.24
C ASP A 68 7.83 -9.23 -6.46
N ARG A 69 8.47 -9.46 -7.60
CA ARG A 69 8.26 -8.69 -8.81
C ARG A 69 6.81 -8.73 -9.29
N GLU A 70 6.20 -9.92 -9.30
CA GLU A 70 4.83 -10.08 -9.76
C GLU A 70 3.86 -9.27 -8.92
N THR A 71 4.01 -9.32 -7.60
CA THR A 71 3.19 -8.53 -6.68
C THR A 71 3.40 -7.03 -6.91
N ARG A 72 4.64 -6.59 -7.10
CA ARG A 72 4.92 -5.18 -7.39
C ARG A 72 4.22 -4.71 -8.65
N GLU A 73 4.26 -5.51 -9.71
CA GLU A 73 3.61 -5.17 -10.97
C GLU A 73 2.10 -5.05 -10.82
N GLN A 74 1.49 -5.95 -10.05
CA GLN A 74 0.05 -5.90 -9.78
C GLN A 74 -0.34 -4.68 -8.97
N LEU A 75 0.45 -4.30 -7.97
CA LEU A 75 0.18 -3.10 -7.16
C LEU A 75 0.30 -1.83 -8.00
N ILE A 76 1.34 -1.74 -8.81
CA ILE A 76 1.54 -0.59 -9.71
C ILE A 76 0.37 -0.47 -10.67
N ALA A 77 -0.12 -1.58 -11.20
CA ALA A 77 -1.27 -1.57 -12.10
C ALA A 77 -2.53 -1.03 -11.43
N ARG A 78 -2.62 -1.11 -10.11
CA ARG A 78 -3.74 -0.58 -9.32
C ARG A 78 -3.48 0.83 -8.78
N GLY A 79 -2.37 1.44 -9.16
CA GLY A 79 -2.02 2.79 -8.71
C GLY A 79 -1.50 2.86 -7.28
N VAL A 80 -1.01 1.75 -6.74
CA VAL A 80 -0.46 1.69 -5.38
C VAL A 80 1.05 1.46 -5.45
N ALA A 81 1.82 2.29 -4.77
CA ALA A 81 3.27 2.18 -4.78
C ALA A 81 3.76 1.04 -3.89
N PRO A 82 4.48 0.04 -4.45
CA PRO A 82 5.13 -0.98 -3.64
C PRO A 82 6.51 -0.49 -3.23
N LEU A 83 6.70 -0.24 -1.94
CA LEU A 83 7.94 0.30 -1.41
C LEU A 83 8.62 -0.74 -0.51
N GLN A 84 9.93 -0.84 -0.62
CA GLN A 84 10.70 -1.82 0.13
C GLN A 84 11.62 -1.12 1.13
N GLY A 85 11.48 -1.52 2.42
CA GLY A 85 12.18 -0.91 3.52
C GLY A 85 11.41 0.29 4.10
N ILE A 86 11.21 0.29 5.42
CA ILE A 86 10.43 1.35 6.07
C ILE A 86 11.08 2.71 5.91
N GLY A 87 12.39 2.80 6.14
CA GLY A 87 13.12 4.08 6.06
C GLY A 87 13.02 4.70 4.68
N ASP A 88 13.40 3.93 3.66
CA ASP A 88 13.38 4.41 2.27
C ASP A 88 11.96 4.66 1.80
N GLY A 89 11.02 3.79 2.19
CA GLY A 89 9.61 3.93 1.82
C GLY A 89 9.00 5.20 2.37
N LEU A 90 9.20 5.48 3.65
CA LEU A 90 8.67 6.69 4.29
C LEU A 90 9.33 7.96 3.72
N ALA A 91 10.63 7.91 3.42
CA ALA A 91 11.33 9.03 2.80
C ALA A 91 10.76 9.33 1.41
N ALA A 92 10.49 8.30 0.61
CA ALA A 92 9.89 8.47 -0.71
C ALA A 92 8.50 9.11 -0.61
N ILE A 93 7.67 8.66 0.32
CA ILE A 93 6.33 9.21 0.52
C ILE A 93 6.41 10.67 0.97
N LYS A 94 7.30 10.97 1.91
CA LYS A 94 7.51 12.33 2.37
C LYS A 94 7.87 13.27 1.22
N ASN A 95 8.77 12.84 0.35
CA ASN A 95 9.18 13.64 -0.80
C ASN A 95 8.03 13.90 -1.75
N VAL A 96 7.19 12.90 -2.02
CA VAL A 96 6.02 13.05 -2.89
C VAL A 96 5.01 14.02 -2.28
N VAL A 97 4.72 13.87 -0.99
CA VAL A 97 3.78 14.74 -0.28
C VAL A 97 4.27 16.19 -0.29
N GLU A 98 5.55 16.41 -0.03
CA GLU A 98 6.14 17.74 -0.06
C GLU A 98 6.09 18.35 -1.46
N TRP A 99 6.33 17.54 -2.49
CA TRP A 99 6.25 18.01 -3.88
C TRP A 99 4.83 18.50 -4.21
N PHE A 100 3.81 17.72 -3.83
CA PHE A 100 2.42 18.13 -4.04
C PHE A 100 2.07 19.39 -3.26
N ARG A 101 2.56 19.54 -2.04
CA ARG A 101 2.34 20.73 -1.23
C ARG A 101 2.93 21.98 -1.91
N ILE A 102 4.15 21.87 -2.39
CA ILE A 102 4.84 22.98 -3.09
C ILE A 102 4.09 23.34 -4.36
N LYS A 103 3.72 22.35 -5.16
CA LYS A 103 2.98 22.57 -6.40
C LYS A 103 1.64 23.25 -6.15
N LYS A 104 0.93 22.85 -5.11
CA LYS A 104 -0.36 23.44 -4.74
C LYS A 104 -0.21 24.91 -4.34
N ASN A 105 0.88 25.24 -3.65
CA ASN A 105 1.13 26.62 -3.18
C ASN A 105 1.59 27.55 -4.30
N ILE A 106 2.16 27.01 -5.37
CA ILE A 106 2.60 27.80 -6.53
C ILE A 106 1.39 28.20 -7.41
N ASN A 107 0.37 27.36 -7.40
CA ASN A 107 -0.86 27.62 -8.15
C ASN A 107 -1.84 28.46 -7.33
#